data_8510f3c730484f1be9dc259d783d49f5
#
_entry.id   8510f3c730484f1be9dc259d783d49f5
#
_cell.length_a   1.000
_cell.length_b   1.000
_cell.length_c   1.000
_cell.angle_alpha   90.00
_cell.angle_beta   90.00
_cell.angle_gamma   90.00
#
_symmetry.space_group_name_H-M   'P 1'
#
loop_
_entity.id
_entity.type
_entity.pdbx_description
1 polymer ?
#
loop_
_entity_poly.entity_id
_entity_poly.type
_entity_poly.pdbx_seq_one_letter_code
_entity_poly.pdbx_strand_id
1 'polypeptide(L)'
;EVVDAMNPLLLFALLSLALADKYALIFQGDTGYTNYSDSSNACRAYEDLIDSGIPADHIIYMANEMIHSEEKNPWPGKLFTLPDPEGPGWDHAAVCKEHYDYTSQHITPEIVLAVLSQDEEKVKQLTGLENPKVFHTTEDDTIFVYYSDHGYEGGVVCGSERISKRQIHEALTSLHERHAYSKMAFFLEACESGSVFDTLPAELNVYAFTSANATELAWSEHCPPDDVVNGKEFGTCMSMFYDNEYQRLWETESTTITLGELFQRTHDHVAKYLHQEVSEYGNLSMRDLPMTTFIGDKPIKARTMVASKPSTLVAKSEVPLHVAKWAAIRSGKKDLSELRDLVYARAKEEIEVMRLGASILGEKEMDQKKDGDTLVYNSACATTLFENLMDKCGHTLPFPSMTRNIVHAICSGEAVPCVNWE
;
A
#
# COMPACT_ATOMS: atom_id res chain seq x y z
N GLU A 1 -65.79 -28.40 37.85
CA GLU A 1 -64.95 -27.18 37.80
C GLU A 1 -63.63 -27.54 37.24
N VAL A 2 -63.44 -27.18 35.96
CA VAL A 2 -62.21 -27.41 35.20
C VAL A 2 -61.43 -26.11 35.31
N VAL A 3 -60.27 -26.17 35.91
CA VAL A 3 -59.29 -25.07 35.91
C VAL A 3 -58.36 -25.26 34.73
N ASP A 4 -58.51 -24.40 33.73
CA ASP A 4 -57.62 -24.34 32.58
C ASP A 4 -56.20 -23.97 33.00
N ALA A 5 -55.28 -24.89 32.79
CA ALA A 5 -53.84 -24.64 32.89
C ALA A 5 -53.37 -23.88 31.66
N MET A 6 -53.14 -22.58 31.77
CA MET A 6 -52.45 -21.79 30.78
C MET A 6 -51.01 -22.29 30.64
N ASN A 7 -50.68 -22.82 29.47
CA ASN A 7 -49.34 -23.21 29.08
C ASN A 7 -48.51 -21.96 28.74
N PRO A 8 -47.45 -21.59 29.45
CA PRO A 8 -46.64 -20.50 29.06
C PRO A 8 -45.77 -20.93 27.87
N LEU A 9 -46.13 -20.47 26.68
CA LEU A 9 -45.26 -20.47 25.54
C LEU A 9 -43.97 -19.74 25.92
N LEU A 10 -42.93 -20.45 26.26
CA LEU A 10 -41.58 -19.97 26.32
C LEU A 10 -41.18 -19.53 24.90
N LEU A 11 -41.31 -18.21 24.66
CA LEU A 11 -40.70 -17.54 23.55
C LEU A 11 -39.19 -17.56 23.82
N PHE A 12 -38.47 -18.59 23.37
CA PHE A 12 -37.06 -18.51 23.18
C PHE A 12 -36.81 -17.55 22.02
N ALA A 13 -36.63 -16.27 22.35
CA ALA A 13 -35.91 -15.37 21.48
C ALA A 13 -34.52 -15.96 21.33
N LEU A 14 -34.26 -16.67 20.23
CA LEU A 14 -32.93 -16.91 19.74
C LEU A 14 -32.36 -15.52 19.41
N LEU A 15 -31.75 -14.87 20.42
CA LEU A 15 -30.72 -13.91 20.13
C LEU A 15 -29.63 -14.71 19.42
N SER A 16 -29.65 -14.70 18.09
CA SER A 16 -28.44 -14.95 17.35
C SER A 16 -27.46 -13.85 17.80
N LEU A 17 -26.55 -14.17 18.71
CA LEU A 17 -25.34 -13.38 18.80
C LEU A 17 -24.74 -13.45 17.40
N ALA A 18 -24.93 -12.42 16.60
CA ALA A 18 -24.13 -12.24 15.43
C ALA A 18 -22.69 -12.14 15.94
N LEU A 19 -21.91 -13.18 15.66
CA LEU A 19 -20.47 -13.11 15.90
C LEU A 19 -19.97 -12.03 14.97
N ALA A 20 -19.16 -11.11 15.49
CA ALA A 20 -18.48 -10.10 14.69
C ALA A 20 -17.70 -10.77 13.56
N ASP A 21 -18.01 -10.44 12.35
CA ASP A 21 -17.31 -10.96 11.17
C ASP A 21 -16.08 -10.10 10.85
N LYS A 22 -15.16 -10.70 10.12
CA LYS A 22 -13.91 -10.06 9.70
C LYS A 22 -13.89 -9.99 8.18
N TYR A 23 -13.63 -8.80 7.68
CA TYR A 23 -13.59 -8.51 6.24
C TYR A 23 -12.22 -7.94 5.86
N ALA A 24 -11.79 -8.19 4.63
CA ALA A 24 -10.52 -7.68 4.15
C ALA A 24 -10.64 -7.09 2.74
N LEU A 25 -10.07 -5.90 2.54
CA LEU A 25 -9.89 -5.27 1.25
C LEU A 25 -8.41 -5.27 0.91
N ILE A 26 -8.03 -5.92 -0.19
CA ILE A 26 -6.69 -5.88 -0.75
C ILE A 26 -6.74 -5.05 -2.02
N PHE A 27 -5.88 -4.05 -2.09
CA PHE A 27 -5.74 -3.19 -3.25
C PHE A 27 -4.29 -3.17 -3.73
N GLN A 28 -4.09 -3.47 -5.03
CA GLN A 28 -2.84 -3.33 -5.75
C GLN A 28 -3.12 -2.49 -7.01
N GLY A 29 -2.63 -1.25 -7.03
CA GLY A 29 -2.96 -0.27 -8.05
C GLY A 29 -1.95 -0.15 -9.18
N ASP A 30 -0.73 -0.58 -8.94
CA ASP A 30 0.39 -0.45 -9.86
C ASP A 30 0.21 -1.18 -11.18
N THR A 31 0.84 -0.64 -12.23
CA THR A 31 0.89 -1.22 -13.56
C THR A 31 2.34 -1.47 -14.01
N GLY A 32 2.50 -2.41 -14.92
CA GLY A 32 3.79 -2.75 -15.52
C GLY A 32 4.65 -3.68 -14.67
N TYR A 33 5.44 -4.48 -15.37
CA TYR A 33 6.24 -5.54 -14.76
C TYR A 33 7.31 -5.06 -13.76
N THR A 34 7.73 -3.80 -13.84
CA THR A 34 8.68 -3.21 -12.88
C THR A 34 8.09 -3.09 -11.46
N ASN A 35 6.76 -3.10 -11.34
CA ASN A 35 6.01 -3.08 -10.08
C ASN A 35 5.57 -4.48 -9.62
N TYR A 36 6.28 -5.51 -10.06
CA TYR A 36 6.03 -6.91 -9.68
C TYR A 36 5.93 -7.10 -8.16
N SER A 37 6.75 -6.39 -7.38
CA SER A 37 6.80 -6.48 -5.92
C SER A 37 5.46 -6.21 -5.25
N ASP A 38 4.69 -5.23 -5.72
CA ASP A 38 3.38 -4.89 -5.18
C ASP A 38 2.38 -6.02 -5.38
N SER A 39 2.36 -6.59 -6.60
CA SER A 39 1.49 -7.73 -6.93
C SER A 39 1.83 -8.98 -6.14
N SER A 40 3.12 -9.26 -5.92
CA SER A 40 3.56 -10.46 -5.19
C SER A 40 3.22 -10.38 -3.71
N ASN A 41 3.43 -9.21 -3.06
CA ASN A 41 3.06 -9.01 -1.66
C ASN A 41 1.54 -8.93 -1.45
N ALA A 42 0.78 -8.32 -2.36
CA ALA A 42 -0.69 -8.32 -2.30
C ALA A 42 -1.26 -9.74 -2.41
N CYS A 43 -0.70 -10.56 -3.31
CA CYS A 43 -1.08 -11.95 -3.44
C CYS A 43 -0.72 -12.79 -2.20
N ARG A 44 0.44 -12.54 -1.59
CA ARG A 44 0.84 -13.16 -0.31
C ARG A 44 -0.11 -12.74 0.81
N ALA A 45 -0.49 -11.47 0.89
CA ALA A 45 -1.48 -11.01 1.86
C ALA A 45 -2.83 -11.72 1.70
N TYR A 46 -3.29 -11.94 0.45
CA TYR A 46 -4.50 -12.71 0.18
C TYR A 46 -4.37 -14.16 0.68
N GLU A 47 -3.26 -14.83 0.37
CA GLU A 47 -2.99 -16.20 0.83
C GLU A 47 -2.94 -16.27 2.38
N ASP A 48 -2.31 -15.30 3.03
CA ASP A 48 -2.24 -15.22 4.49
C ASP A 48 -3.63 -15.06 5.14
N LEU A 49 -4.49 -14.24 4.55
CA LEU A 49 -5.86 -14.05 5.02
C LEU A 49 -6.69 -15.34 4.89
N ILE A 50 -6.58 -16.04 3.76
CA ILE A 50 -7.22 -17.35 3.57
C ILE A 50 -6.70 -18.39 4.57
N ASP A 51 -5.39 -18.49 4.74
CA ASP A 51 -4.76 -19.41 5.70
C ASP A 51 -5.21 -19.09 7.14
N SER A 52 -5.35 -17.81 7.49
CA SER A 52 -5.86 -17.38 8.80
C SER A 52 -7.32 -17.75 9.04
N GLY A 53 -8.05 -18.10 7.99
CA GLY A 53 -9.43 -18.58 8.06
C GLY A 53 -10.49 -17.53 7.72
N ILE A 54 -10.13 -16.39 7.14
CA ILE A 54 -11.12 -15.48 6.56
C ILE A 54 -11.74 -16.14 5.32
N PRO A 55 -13.07 -16.22 5.22
CA PRO A 55 -13.73 -16.75 4.03
C PRO A 55 -13.42 -15.89 2.78
N ALA A 56 -13.28 -16.53 1.62
CA ALA A 56 -12.95 -15.80 0.38
C ALA A 56 -14.03 -14.78 -0.03
N ASP A 57 -15.28 -14.99 0.34
CA ASP A 57 -16.39 -14.05 0.13
C ASP A 57 -16.32 -12.82 1.07
N HIS A 58 -15.54 -12.88 2.15
CA HIS A 58 -15.21 -11.76 3.03
C HIS A 58 -13.93 -11.02 2.61
N ILE A 59 -13.30 -11.37 1.51
CA ILE A 59 -12.11 -10.68 0.98
C ILE A 59 -12.46 -10.08 -0.38
N ILE A 60 -12.28 -8.77 -0.56
CA ILE A 60 -12.30 -8.13 -1.88
C ILE A 60 -10.85 -7.94 -2.31
N TYR A 61 -10.50 -8.46 -3.49
CA TYR A 61 -9.18 -8.30 -4.08
C TYR A 61 -9.26 -7.50 -5.39
N MET A 62 -8.70 -6.29 -5.34
CA MET A 62 -8.59 -5.37 -6.45
C MET A 62 -7.14 -5.34 -6.94
N ALA A 63 -6.89 -5.73 -8.19
CA ALA A 63 -5.56 -5.74 -8.78
C ALA A 63 -5.59 -5.13 -10.19
N ASN A 64 -4.76 -4.11 -10.42
CA ASN A 64 -4.76 -3.40 -11.71
C ASN A 64 -4.33 -4.31 -12.86
N GLU A 65 -3.23 -5.02 -12.68
CA GLU A 65 -2.71 -5.95 -13.68
C GLU A 65 -2.47 -7.35 -13.11
N MET A 66 -2.66 -8.35 -13.98
CA MET A 66 -2.37 -9.74 -13.63
C MET A 66 -0.90 -10.05 -13.93
N ILE A 67 0.01 -9.48 -13.15
CA ILE A 67 1.47 -9.57 -13.31
C ILE A 67 1.97 -11.03 -13.40
N HIS A 68 1.26 -11.97 -12.77
CA HIS A 68 1.61 -13.41 -12.88
C HIS A 68 1.55 -13.93 -14.32
N SER A 69 0.74 -13.32 -15.19
CA SER A 69 0.57 -13.73 -16.60
C SER A 69 1.37 -12.87 -17.59
N GLU A 70 2.12 -11.88 -17.12
CA GLU A 70 2.96 -11.03 -17.95
C GLU A 70 4.02 -11.84 -18.73
N GLU A 71 4.27 -11.47 -19.98
CA GLU A 71 5.25 -12.14 -20.85
C GLU A 71 6.67 -12.09 -20.27
N LYS A 72 7.00 -11.02 -19.55
CA LYS A 72 8.30 -10.84 -18.88
C LYS A 72 8.50 -11.75 -17.68
N ASN A 73 7.41 -12.31 -17.10
CA ASN A 73 7.50 -13.20 -15.97
C ASN A 73 8.17 -14.53 -16.37
N PRO A 74 9.36 -14.86 -15.82
CA PRO A 74 10.07 -16.08 -16.19
C PRO A 74 9.35 -17.36 -15.74
N TRP A 75 8.35 -17.23 -14.88
CA TRP A 75 7.48 -18.29 -14.38
C TRP A 75 6.01 -17.96 -14.63
N PRO A 76 5.51 -18.09 -15.88
CA PRO A 76 4.14 -17.74 -16.23
C PRO A 76 3.12 -18.38 -15.28
N GLY A 77 2.21 -17.57 -14.75
CA GLY A 77 1.17 -17.99 -13.83
C GLY A 77 1.60 -18.13 -12.37
N LYS A 78 2.83 -17.68 -12.01
CA LYS A 78 3.37 -17.76 -10.65
C LYS A 78 3.82 -16.39 -10.13
N LEU A 79 3.76 -16.25 -8.80
CA LEU A 79 4.27 -15.08 -8.08
C LEU A 79 5.09 -15.52 -6.85
N PHE A 80 6.24 -14.89 -6.67
CA PHE A 80 7.18 -15.19 -5.59
C PHE A 80 7.60 -13.89 -4.91
N THR A 81 7.60 -13.86 -3.60
CA THR A 81 8.12 -12.71 -2.83
C THR A 81 9.60 -12.86 -2.45
N LEU A 82 10.12 -14.09 -2.52
CA LEU A 82 11.47 -14.41 -2.05
C LEU A 82 12.25 -15.17 -3.10
N PRO A 83 13.55 -14.89 -3.23
CA PRO A 83 14.44 -15.68 -4.07
C PRO A 83 14.61 -17.09 -3.49
N ASP A 84 14.74 -18.05 -4.39
CA ASP A 84 15.12 -19.42 -4.10
C ASP A 84 15.99 -19.93 -5.28
N PRO A 85 17.29 -19.59 -5.31
CA PRO A 85 18.15 -19.82 -6.47
C PRO A 85 18.25 -21.29 -6.90
N GLU A 86 18.13 -22.22 -5.96
CA GLU A 86 18.29 -23.67 -6.19
C GLU A 86 16.96 -24.45 -6.07
N GLY A 87 15.94 -23.84 -5.45
CA GLY A 87 14.67 -24.48 -5.15
C GLY A 87 13.51 -23.96 -5.98
N PRO A 88 12.32 -24.58 -5.79
CA PRO A 88 11.12 -24.27 -6.59
C PRO A 88 10.50 -22.91 -6.27
N GLY A 89 10.90 -22.26 -5.15
CA GLY A 89 10.24 -21.07 -4.61
C GLY A 89 8.84 -21.36 -4.05
N TRP A 90 8.26 -20.39 -3.35
CA TRP A 90 6.89 -20.45 -2.90
C TRP A 90 5.99 -19.62 -3.82
N ASP A 91 5.06 -20.28 -4.51
CA ASP A 91 4.17 -19.68 -5.50
C ASP A 91 2.86 -19.20 -4.85
N HIS A 92 2.77 -17.91 -4.55
CA HIS A 92 1.58 -17.28 -3.99
C HIS A 92 0.40 -17.27 -4.97
N ALA A 93 0.68 -17.21 -6.29
CA ALA A 93 -0.36 -17.18 -7.30
C ALA A 93 -1.19 -18.47 -7.33
N ALA A 94 -0.70 -19.57 -6.77
CA ALA A 94 -1.47 -20.79 -6.62
C ALA A 94 -2.78 -20.60 -5.83
N VAL A 95 -2.82 -19.58 -4.97
CA VAL A 95 -4.00 -19.26 -4.13
C VAL A 95 -4.75 -18.04 -4.67
N CYS A 96 -4.05 -16.95 -5.05
CA CYS A 96 -4.68 -15.66 -5.32
C CYS A 96 -5.22 -15.48 -6.75
N LYS A 97 -4.62 -16.10 -7.76
CA LYS A 97 -4.81 -15.72 -9.19
C LYS A 97 -6.22 -15.87 -9.74
N GLU A 98 -7.06 -16.67 -9.12
CA GLU A 98 -8.46 -16.87 -9.54
C GLU A 98 -9.45 -16.03 -8.72
N HIS A 99 -8.94 -15.12 -7.87
CA HIS A 99 -9.75 -14.40 -6.87
C HIS A 99 -9.70 -12.88 -7.00
N TYR A 100 -9.33 -12.36 -8.17
CA TYR A 100 -9.44 -10.92 -8.45
C TYR A 100 -10.91 -10.55 -8.67
N ASP A 101 -11.47 -9.72 -7.79
CA ASP A 101 -12.85 -9.23 -7.91
C ASP A 101 -12.94 -8.04 -8.88
N TYR A 102 -11.89 -7.20 -8.91
CA TYR A 102 -11.79 -6.06 -9.83
C TYR A 102 -10.40 -6.01 -10.45
N THR A 103 -10.35 -5.75 -11.76
CA THR A 103 -9.09 -5.68 -12.51
C THR A 103 -9.11 -4.56 -13.54
N SER A 104 -7.95 -4.10 -13.97
CA SER A 104 -7.74 -3.18 -15.10
C SER A 104 -8.68 -1.97 -15.09
N GLN A 105 -9.62 -1.90 -16.01
CA GLN A 105 -10.56 -0.80 -16.18
C GLN A 105 -11.45 -0.51 -14.94
N HIS A 106 -11.52 -1.45 -14.00
CA HIS A 106 -12.24 -1.27 -12.74
C HIS A 106 -11.34 -0.77 -11.60
N ILE A 107 -10.09 -0.42 -11.91
CA ILE A 107 -9.16 0.18 -10.96
C ILE A 107 -9.03 1.66 -11.29
N THR A 108 -9.96 2.44 -10.78
CA THR A 108 -9.96 3.92 -10.83
C THR A 108 -10.19 4.48 -9.43
N PRO A 109 -9.77 5.71 -9.15
CA PRO A 109 -10.00 6.35 -7.86
C PRO A 109 -11.45 6.27 -7.39
N GLU A 110 -12.40 6.55 -8.28
CA GLU A 110 -13.81 6.56 -7.95
C GLU A 110 -14.34 5.17 -7.59
N ILE A 111 -13.90 4.11 -8.29
CA ILE A 111 -14.33 2.73 -8.01
C ILE A 111 -13.69 2.26 -6.70
N VAL A 112 -12.39 2.50 -6.51
CA VAL A 112 -11.67 2.11 -5.29
C VAL A 112 -12.30 2.78 -4.06
N LEU A 113 -12.57 4.08 -4.13
CA LEU A 113 -13.23 4.82 -3.05
C LEU A 113 -14.68 4.36 -2.81
N ALA A 114 -15.41 4.01 -3.88
CA ALA A 114 -16.78 3.49 -3.75
C ALA A 114 -16.79 2.10 -3.11
N VAL A 115 -15.83 1.21 -3.46
CA VAL A 115 -15.65 -0.10 -2.81
C VAL A 115 -15.23 0.08 -1.35
N LEU A 116 -14.23 0.93 -1.07
CA LEU A 116 -13.78 1.24 0.28
C LEU A 116 -14.93 1.79 1.14
N SER A 117 -15.74 2.70 0.60
CA SER A 117 -16.87 3.28 1.30
C SER A 117 -18.14 2.42 1.28
N GLN A 118 -18.10 1.22 0.70
CA GLN A 118 -19.22 0.27 0.63
C GLN A 118 -20.48 0.88 -0.05
N ASP A 119 -20.25 1.65 -1.13
CA ASP A 119 -21.32 2.26 -1.94
C ASP A 119 -21.62 1.39 -3.16
N GLU A 120 -22.41 0.32 -2.97
CA GLU A 120 -22.74 -0.65 -4.02
C GLU A 120 -23.37 0.00 -5.25
N GLU A 121 -24.27 0.96 -5.06
CA GLU A 121 -24.96 1.64 -6.16
C GLU A 121 -23.96 2.46 -7.00
N LYS A 122 -23.01 3.11 -6.35
CA LYS A 122 -21.94 3.83 -7.02
C LYS A 122 -21.03 2.86 -7.78
N VAL A 123 -20.64 1.73 -7.18
CA VAL A 123 -19.84 0.70 -7.83
C VAL A 123 -20.57 0.14 -9.06
N LYS A 124 -21.87 -0.18 -8.97
CA LYS A 124 -22.70 -0.61 -10.11
C LYS A 124 -22.70 0.43 -11.25
N GLN A 125 -22.88 1.68 -10.88
CA GLN A 125 -22.92 2.79 -11.85
C GLN A 125 -21.60 2.92 -12.60
N LEU A 126 -20.47 2.82 -11.88
CA LEU A 126 -19.14 3.05 -12.45
C LEU A 126 -18.62 1.85 -13.25
N THR A 127 -18.88 0.64 -12.76
CA THR A 127 -18.36 -0.60 -13.39
C THR A 127 -19.28 -1.18 -14.44
N GLY A 128 -20.58 -0.91 -14.37
CA GLY A 128 -21.59 -1.59 -15.18
C GLY A 128 -21.85 -3.05 -14.80
N LEU A 129 -21.22 -3.55 -13.71
CA LEU A 129 -21.47 -4.89 -13.19
C LEU A 129 -22.85 -4.96 -12.55
N GLU A 130 -23.59 -6.03 -12.84
CA GLU A 130 -24.93 -6.24 -12.28
C GLU A 130 -24.85 -6.51 -10.76
N ASN A 131 -23.88 -7.32 -10.33
CA ASN A 131 -23.66 -7.71 -8.94
C ASN A 131 -22.19 -7.52 -8.57
N PRO A 132 -21.70 -6.29 -8.37
CA PRO A 132 -20.35 -6.04 -7.92
C PRO A 132 -20.17 -6.56 -6.49
N LYS A 133 -18.99 -7.05 -6.16
CA LYS A 133 -18.68 -7.46 -4.79
C LYS A 133 -18.39 -6.24 -3.93
N VAL A 134 -19.25 -5.95 -3.00
CA VAL A 134 -19.11 -4.86 -2.03
C VAL A 134 -19.46 -5.40 -0.65
N PHE A 135 -18.79 -4.95 0.38
CA PHE A 135 -19.11 -5.35 1.75
C PHE A 135 -20.40 -4.66 2.23
N HIS A 136 -21.07 -5.35 3.16
CA HIS A 136 -22.23 -4.84 3.89
C HIS A 136 -22.00 -5.09 5.38
N THR A 137 -20.93 -4.47 5.91
CA THR A 137 -20.50 -4.66 7.28
C THR A 137 -21.34 -3.85 8.26
N THR A 138 -21.32 -4.23 9.52
CA THR A 138 -22.08 -3.65 10.64
C THR A 138 -21.15 -3.07 11.71
N GLU A 139 -21.73 -2.42 12.72
CA GLU A 139 -20.99 -1.84 13.85
C GLU A 139 -20.22 -2.86 14.70
N ASP A 140 -20.51 -4.15 14.56
CA ASP A 140 -19.82 -5.23 15.27
C ASP A 140 -18.60 -5.74 14.50
N ASP A 141 -18.56 -5.59 13.17
CA ASP A 141 -17.57 -6.17 12.28
C ASP A 141 -16.23 -5.43 12.30
N THR A 142 -15.17 -6.12 11.90
CA THR A 142 -13.85 -5.53 11.73
C THR A 142 -13.38 -5.59 10.29
N ILE A 143 -12.62 -4.59 9.87
CA ILE A 143 -12.11 -4.49 8.50
C ILE A 143 -10.58 -4.42 8.52
N PHE A 144 -9.95 -5.24 7.71
CA PHE A 144 -8.53 -5.13 7.35
C PHE A 144 -8.41 -4.53 5.96
N VAL A 145 -7.57 -3.54 5.77
CA VAL A 145 -7.26 -2.95 4.47
C VAL A 145 -5.76 -3.06 4.22
N TYR A 146 -5.39 -3.64 3.09
CA TYR A 146 -4.06 -3.60 2.53
C TYR A 146 -4.09 -2.81 1.22
N TYR A 147 -3.27 -1.77 1.14
CA TYR A 147 -3.13 -0.93 -0.04
C TYR A 147 -1.66 -0.86 -0.44
N SER A 148 -1.33 -1.22 -1.69
CA SER A 148 0.01 -1.14 -2.24
C SER A 148 -0.01 -0.48 -3.62
N ASP A 149 0.72 0.64 -3.75
CA ASP A 149 0.93 1.39 -4.98
C ASP A 149 2.06 2.41 -4.75
N HIS A 150 2.38 3.23 -5.73
CA HIS A 150 3.18 4.41 -5.52
C HIS A 150 2.47 5.43 -4.61
N GLY A 151 3.25 6.25 -3.93
CA GLY A 151 2.77 7.33 -3.08
C GLY A 151 3.34 8.67 -3.46
N TYR A 152 2.70 9.71 -2.99
CA TYR A 152 3.17 11.08 -3.03
C TYR A 152 2.71 11.78 -1.76
N GLU A 153 3.30 12.89 -1.44
CA GLU A 153 2.95 13.62 -0.22
C GLU A 153 1.50 14.09 -0.25
N GLY A 154 0.67 13.51 0.65
CA GLY A 154 -0.76 13.79 0.75
C GLY A 154 -1.66 12.85 -0.04
N GLY A 155 -1.15 11.72 -0.57
CA GLY A 155 -1.98 10.76 -1.26
C GLY A 155 -1.26 9.54 -1.80
N VAL A 156 -2.00 8.73 -2.54
CA VAL A 156 -1.52 7.51 -3.19
C VAL A 156 -1.88 7.50 -4.66
N VAL A 157 -1.12 6.75 -5.44
CA VAL A 157 -1.43 6.49 -6.84
C VAL A 157 -2.48 5.38 -6.93
N CYS A 158 -3.26 5.37 -8.00
CA CYS A 158 -4.26 4.38 -8.34
C CYS A 158 -4.22 4.17 -9.86
N GLY A 159 -3.40 3.26 -10.32
CA GLY A 159 -3.12 3.08 -11.73
C GLY A 159 -2.39 4.29 -12.33
N SER A 160 -3.05 5.00 -13.25
CA SER A 160 -2.53 6.24 -13.84
C SER A 160 -3.05 7.52 -13.16
N GLU A 161 -3.89 7.37 -12.14
CA GLU A 161 -4.56 8.47 -11.45
C GLU A 161 -4.14 8.51 -9.97
N ARG A 162 -4.84 9.29 -9.16
CA ARG A 162 -4.46 9.53 -7.76
C ARG A 162 -5.67 9.58 -6.84
N ILE A 163 -5.44 9.13 -5.61
CA ILE A 163 -6.38 9.28 -4.50
C ILE A 163 -5.71 10.16 -3.44
N SER A 164 -6.28 11.32 -3.18
CA SER A 164 -5.79 12.23 -2.15
C SER A 164 -6.13 11.73 -0.75
N LYS A 165 -5.32 12.12 0.24
CA LYS A 165 -5.58 11.98 1.67
C LYS A 165 -7.02 12.40 2.04
N ARG A 166 -7.47 13.55 1.51
CA ARG A 166 -8.81 14.06 1.77
C ARG A 166 -9.90 13.06 1.33
N GLN A 167 -9.77 12.47 0.14
CA GLN A 167 -10.74 11.49 -0.37
C GLN A 167 -10.75 10.20 0.46
N ILE A 168 -9.58 9.73 0.90
CA ILE A 168 -9.50 8.57 1.80
C ILE A 168 -10.17 8.89 3.13
N HIS A 169 -9.87 10.04 3.74
CA HIS A 169 -10.48 10.45 5.01
C HIS A 169 -12.00 10.64 4.89
N GLU A 170 -12.50 11.19 3.78
CA GLU A 170 -13.95 11.31 3.52
C GLU A 170 -14.61 9.94 3.44
N ALA A 171 -14.00 8.96 2.78
CA ALA A 171 -14.51 7.58 2.72
C ALA A 171 -14.54 6.92 4.10
N LEU A 172 -13.46 7.04 4.88
CA LEU A 172 -13.37 6.49 6.25
C LEU A 172 -14.37 7.16 7.19
N THR A 173 -14.54 8.48 7.10
CA THR A 173 -15.53 9.23 7.89
C THR A 173 -16.95 8.78 7.55
N SER A 174 -17.28 8.63 6.27
CA SER A 174 -18.59 8.13 5.83
C SER A 174 -18.90 6.74 6.37
N LEU A 175 -17.92 5.82 6.38
CA LEU A 175 -18.09 4.50 6.98
C LEU A 175 -18.36 4.57 8.48
N HIS A 176 -17.58 5.39 9.20
CA HIS A 176 -17.71 5.57 10.62
C HIS A 176 -19.08 6.16 11.00
N GLU A 177 -19.53 7.21 10.31
CA GLU A 177 -20.84 7.86 10.55
C GLU A 177 -22.02 6.92 10.30
N ARG A 178 -21.88 5.96 9.40
CA ARG A 178 -22.87 4.92 9.12
C ARG A 178 -22.79 3.70 10.04
N HIS A 179 -21.86 3.70 11.01
CA HIS A 179 -21.60 2.56 11.89
C HIS A 179 -21.32 1.26 11.11
N ALA A 180 -20.52 1.36 10.05
CA ALA A 180 -20.24 0.25 9.16
C ALA A 180 -19.08 -0.65 9.64
N TYR A 181 -18.46 -0.35 10.75
CA TYR A 181 -17.44 -1.18 11.38
C TYR A 181 -17.21 -0.80 12.84
N SER A 182 -16.70 -1.75 13.63
CA SER A 182 -16.26 -1.48 15.01
C SER A 182 -14.82 -0.94 15.03
N LYS A 183 -13.94 -1.54 14.24
CA LYS A 183 -12.50 -1.21 14.14
C LYS A 183 -11.98 -1.52 12.74
N MET A 184 -11.00 -0.76 12.31
CA MET A 184 -10.29 -0.98 11.05
C MET A 184 -8.78 -0.96 11.26
N ALA A 185 -8.06 -1.89 10.64
CA ALA A 185 -6.62 -1.83 10.48
C ALA A 185 -6.29 -1.53 9.01
N PHE A 186 -5.62 -0.42 8.73
CA PHE A 186 -5.27 0.02 7.38
C PHE A 186 -3.75 -0.03 7.21
N PHE A 187 -3.26 -0.98 6.38
CA PHE A 187 -1.84 -1.15 6.09
C PHE A 187 -1.56 -0.56 4.70
N LEU A 188 -0.64 0.40 4.66
CA LEU A 188 -0.32 1.13 3.44
C LEU A 188 1.15 1.00 3.08
N GLU A 189 1.40 0.36 1.93
CA GLU A 189 2.72 0.29 1.29
C GLU A 189 2.79 1.32 0.17
N ALA A 190 3.47 2.43 0.45
CA ALA A 190 3.70 3.50 -0.53
C ALA A 190 4.81 4.44 -0.06
N CYS A 191 5.45 5.12 -1.00
CA CYS A 191 6.28 6.27 -0.66
C CYS A 191 5.43 7.34 0.05
N GLU A 192 6.01 8.08 0.98
CA GLU A 192 5.36 9.15 1.76
C GLU A 192 4.02 8.71 2.40
N SER A 193 3.83 7.40 2.62
CA SER A 193 2.57 6.80 3.08
C SER A 193 2.05 7.38 4.39
N GLY A 194 2.93 7.80 5.30
CA GLY A 194 2.55 8.48 6.54
C GLY A 194 1.81 9.80 6.30
N SER A 195 2.07 10.48 5.18
CA SER A 195 1.38 11.73 4.84
C SER A 195 -0.11 11.56 4.61
N VAL A 196 -0.55 10.35 4.30
CA VAL A 196 -1.97 10.02 4.13
C VAL A 196 -2.70 10.02 5.47
N PHE A 197 -2.02 9.63 6.56
CA PHE A 197 -2.66 9.39 7.86
C PHE A 197 -2.18 10.31 8.99
N ASP A 198 -1.24 11.23 8.75
CA ASP A 198 -0.66 12.11 9.78
C ASP A 198 -1.67 13.01 10.52
N THR A 199 -2.88 13.18 9.95
CA THR A 199 -4.01 13.92 10.53
C THR A 199 -5.27 13.06 10.69
N LEU A 200 -5.14 11.73 10.66
CA LEU A 200 -6.26 10.82 10.81
C LEU A 200 -6.86 10.91 12.22
N PRO A 201 -8.15 11.27 12.39
CA PRO A 201 -8.76 11.37 13.70
C PRO A 201 -8.86 10.00 14.40
N ALA A 202 -8.44 9.94 15.67
CA ALA A 202 -8.48 8.69 16.45
C ALA A 202 -9.90 8.16 16.67
N GLU A 203 -10.89 9.04 16.73
CA GLU A 203 -12.32 8.72 16.89
C GLU A 203 -12.91 7.90 15.74
N LEU A 204 -12.26 7.88 14.57
CA LEU A 204 -12.68 7.02 13.46
C LEU A 204 -12.45 5.53 13.72
N ASN A 205 -11.78 5.16 14.81
CA ASN A 205 -11.45 3.77 15.11
C ASN A 205 -10.66 3.05 14.00
N VAL A 206 -9.77 3.78 13.35
CA VAL A 206 -8.82 3.25 12.35
C VAL A 206 -7.42 3.29 12.93
N TYR A 207 -6.71 2.16 12.88
CA TYR A 207 -5.29 2.06 13.12
C TYR A 207 -4.59 1.97 11.75
N ALA A 208 -3.80 2.96 11.43
CA ALA A 208 -3.04 2.97 10.18
C ALA A 208 -1.58 2.58 10.45
N PHE A 209 -1.05 1.66 9.64
CA PHE A 209 0.32 1.16 9.67
C PHE A 209 0.94 1.38 8.31
N THR A 210 1.99 2.21 8.23
CA THR A 210 2.54 2.70 6.97
C THR A 210 4.00 2.30 6.80
N SER A 211 4.39 1.96 5.58
CA SER A 211 5.76 1.55 5.25
C SER A 211 6.77 2.68 5.41
N ALA A 212 6.36 3.93 5.31
CA ALA A 212 7.20 5.11 5.44
C ALA A 212 6.51 6.19 6.25
N ASN A 213 7.26 7.17 6.77
CA ASN A 213 6.70 8.38 7.34
C ASN A 213 6.17 9.33 6.24
N ALA A 214 5.79 10.55 6.62
CA ALA A 214 5.17 11.50 5.69
C ALA A 214 6.10 12.01 4.58
N THR A 215 7.40 11.77 4.66
CA THR A 215 8.42 12.39 3.79
C THR A 215 9.45 11.43 3.22
N GLU A 216 9.33 10.14 3.51
CA GLU A 216 10.32 9.14 3.09
C GLU A 216 9.79 8.19 2.03
N LEU A 217 10.73 7.56 1.31
CA LEU A 217 10.42 6.58 0.28
C LEU A 217 10.23 5.19 0.87
N ALA A 218 9.34 4.41 0.27
CA ALA A 218 9.28 2.97 0.45
C ALA A 218 10.38 2.27 -0.37
N TRP A 219 10.77 1.05 0.04
CA TRP A 219 11.87 0.31 -0.56
C TRP A 219 11.43 -1.08 -0.98
N SER A 220 11.82 -1.43 -2.21
CA SER A 220 11.70 -2.78 -2.75
C SER A 220 12.90 -3.62 -2.37
N GLU A 221 12.70 -4.92 -2.28
CA GLU A 221 13.67 -5.93 -1.88
C GLU A 221 13.79 -7.04 -2.92
N HIS A 222 14.88 -7.81 -2.83
CA HIS A 222 15.21 -8.87 -3.78
C HIS A 222 15.22 -8.36 -5.22
N CYS A 223 15.84 -7.19 -5.38
CA CYS A 223 16.07 -6.58 -6.67
C CYS A 223 17.25 -7.22 -7.38
N PRO A 224 17.38 -7.11 -8.71
CA PRO A 224 18.57 -7.58 -9.41
C PRO A 224 19.89 -7.12 -8.73
N PRO A 225 20.87 -8.01 -8.52
CA PRO A 225 20.99 -9.37 -9.06
C PRO A 225 20.36 -10.49 -8.24
N ASP A 226 19.69 -10.19 -7.10
CA ASP A 226 19.21 -11.18 -6.12
C ASP A 226 17.80 -11.72 -6.46
N ASP A 227 17.28 -11.43 -7.64
CA ASP A 227 15.96 -11.73 -8.16
C ASP A 227 15.84 -13.12 -8.83
N VAL A 228 16.34 -14.18 -8.18
CA VAL A 228 16.47 -15.49 -8.80
C VAL A 228 15.65 -16.57 -8.11
N VAL A 229 14.86 -17.32 -8.88
CA VAL A 229 14.17 -18.55 -8.45
C VAL A 229 14.51 -19.68 -9.41
N ASN A 230 15.07 -20.77 -8.88
CA ASN A 230 15.48 -21.96 -9.63
C ASN A 230 16.28 -21.61 -10.91
N GLY A 231 17.28 -20.77 -10.75
CA GLY A 231 18.17 -20.35 -11.81
C GLY A 231 17.58 -19.38 -12.84
N LYS A 232 16.34 -18.91 -12.67
CA LYS A 232 15.72 -17.92 -13.54
C LYS A 232 15.66 -16.56 -12.87
N GLU A 233 16.12 -15.54 -13.58
CA GLU A 233 16.11 -14.15 -13.16
C GLU A 233 14.76 -13.50 -13.47
N PHE A 234 14.20 -12.74 -12.52
CA PHE A 234 12.95 -12.00 -12.72
C PHE A 234 13.15 -10.71 -13.52
N GLY A 235 14.31 -10.10 -13.42
CA GLY A 235 14.60 -8.82 -14.06
C GLY A 235 13.87 -7.63 -13.41
N THR A 236 13.38 -7.81 -12.18
CA THR A 236 12.75 -6.77 -11.36
C THR A 236 12.87 -7.10 -9.88
N CYS A 237 12.43 -6.20 -8.98
CA CYS A 237 12.36 -6.49 -7.55
C CYS A 237 11.21 -7.46 -7.26
N MET A 238 11.42 -8.39 -6.34
CA MET A 238 10.47 -9.47 -6.09
C MET A 238 9.45 -9.12 -5.00
N SER A 239 9.75 -8.18 -4.10
CA SER A 239 8.90 -7.83 -2.96
C SER A 239 9.23 -6.45 -2.42
N MET A 240 8.39 -5.98 -1.48
CA MET A 240 8.61 -4.77 -0.70
C MET A 240 9.22 -5.14 0.65
N PHE A 241 10.18 -4.34 1.13
CA PHE A 241 10.97 -4.66 2.32
C PHE A 241 10.13 -4.63 3.60
N TYR A 242 9.28 -3.62 3.74
CA TYR A 242 8.33 -3.51 4.84
C TYR A 242 7.33 -4.68 4.86
N ASP A 243 6.73 -4.98 3.70
CA ASP A 243 5.75 -6.06 3.58
C ASP A 243 6.33 -7.42 3.94
N ASN A 244 7.54 -7.71 3.47
CA ASN A 244 8.19 -8.98 3.79
C ASN A 244 8.36 -9.18 5.29
N GLU A 245 8.70 -8.14 6.04
CA GLU A 245 8.91 -8.29 7.48
C GLU A 245 7.61 -8.48 8.24
N TYR A 246 6.57 -7.65 8.02
CA TYR A 246 5.33 -7.84 8.77
C TYR A 246 4.58 -9.11 8.36
N GLN A 247 4.60 -9.50 7.08
CA GLN A 247 4.00 -10.75 6.61
C GLN A 247 4.73 -11.97 7.20
N ARG A 248 6.06 -11.92 7.31
CA ARG A 248 6.84 -12.94 8.02
C ARG A 248 6.41 -13.08 9.49
N LEU A 249 6.18 -11.98 10.17
CA LEU A 249 5.68 -11.98 11.55
C LEU A 249 4.26 -12.55 11.64
N TRP A 250 3.41 -12.24 10.68
CA TRP A 250 2.08 -12.87 10.58
C TRP A 250 2.18 -14.39 10.45
N GLU A 251 2.97 -14.87 9.51
CA GLU A 251 3.13 -16.31 9.27
C GLU A 251 3.65 -17.07 10.48
N THR A 252 4.44 -16.42 11.33
CA THR A 252 5.04 -17.08 12.50
C THR A 252 4.28 -16.86 13.80
N GLU A 253 3.57 -15.76 13.95
CA GLU A 253 3.01 -15.31 15.24
C GLU A 253 1.60 -14.72 15.14
N SER A 254 0.85 -14.97 14.05
CA SER A 254 -0.47 -14.34 13.78
C SER A 254 -1.47 -14.44 14.93
N THR A 255 -1.44 -15.55 15.69
CA THR A 255 -2.39 -15.77 16.78
C THR A 255 -2.01 -15.14 18.11
N THR A 256 -0.81 -14.56 18.22
CA THR A 256 -0.27 -14.03 19.47
C THR A 256 0.20 -12.58 19.38
N ILE A 257 0.67 -12.14 18.22
CA ILE A 257 1.25 -10.81 18.03
C ILE A 257 0.16 -9.73 18.11
N THR A 258 0.45 -8.64 18.84
CA THR A 258 -0.39 -7.44 18.85
C THR A 258 0.00 -6.46 17.73
N LEU A 259 -0.89 -5.50 17.42
CA LEU A 259 -0.58 -4.44 16.46
C LEU A 259 0.67 -3.64 16.85
N GLY A 260 0.81 -3.31 18.14
CA GLY A 260 1.97 -2.57 18.64
C GLY A 260 3.27 -3.36 18.59
N GLU A 261 3.23 -4.67 18.85
CA GLU A 261 4.40 -5.56 18.70
C GLU A 261 4.78 -5.73 17.24
N LEU A 262 3.78 -5.90 16.35
CA LEU A 262 3.99 -5.97 14.92
C LEU A 262 4.66 -4.70 14.40
N PHE A 263 4.12 -3.53 14.78
CA PHE A 263 4.71 -2.24 14.46
C PHE A 263 6.16 -2.15 14.94
N GLN A 264 6.39 -2.34 16.23
CA GLN A 264 7.71 -2.13 16.82
C GLN A 264 8.78 -3.03 16.19
N ARG A 265 8.45 -4.29 15.95
CA ARG A 265 9.40 -5.25 15.38
C ARG A 265 9.67 -4.97 13.90
N THR A 266 8.65 -4.58 13.14
CA THR A 266 8.82 -4.19 11.74
C THR A 266 9.64 -2.89 11.64
N HIS A 267 9.30 -1.88 12.45
CA HIS A 267 10.07 -0.63 12.53
C HIS A 267 11.54 -0.89 12.86
N ASP A 268 11.83 -1.66 13.92
CA ASP A 268 13.22 -1.94 14.34
C ASP A 268 13.99 -2.74 13.29
N HIS A 269 13.32 -3.64 12.58
CA HIS A 269 13.93 -4.38 11.47
C HIS A 269 14.27 -3.45 10.31
N VAL A 270 13.31 -2.64 9.84
CA VAL A 270 13.52 -1.73 8.72
C VAL A 270 14.58 -0.68 9.04
N ALA A 271 14.49 -0.03 10.21
CA ALA A 271 15.45 0.99 10.66
C ALA A 271 16.88 0.49 10.80
N LYS A 272 17.08 -0.83 10.99
CA LYS A 272 18.42 -1.43 11.06
C LYS A 272 19.16 -1.38 9.72
N TYR A 273 18.44 -1.36 8.61
CA TYR A 273 19.03 -1.50 7.27
C TYR A 273 18.83 -0.27 6.39
N LEU A 274 17.80 0.54 6.68
CA LEU A 274 17.40 1.68 5.87
C LEU A 274 17.14 2.91 6.75
N HIS A 275 17.26 4.09 6.14
CA HIS A 275 16.68 5.32 6.66
C HIS A 275 15.22 5.45 6.20
N GLN A 276 14.41 4.44 6.54
CA GLN A 276 12.98 4.39 6.29
C GLN A 276 12.29 4.22 7.62
N GLU A 277 11.46 5.19 7.98
CA GLU A 277 10.73 5.20 9.25
C GLU A 277 9.32 4.63 9.03
N VAL A 278 9.17 3.34 9.31
CA VAL A 278 7.85 2.71 9.42
C VAL A 278 7.05 3.45 10.50
N SER A 279 5.81 3.80 10.21
CA SER A 279 5.04 4.69 11.09
C SER A 279 3.62 4.17 11.35
N GLU A 280 2.99 4.69 12.41
CA GLU A 280 1.61 4.36 12.80
C GLU A 280 0.82 5.62 13.15
N TYR A 281 -0.49 5.62 12.82
CA TYR A 281 -1.37 6.76 12.95
C TYR A 281 -2.79 6.36 13.36
N GLY A 282 -3.64 7.35 13.62
CA GLY A 282 -5.04 7.18 13.96
C GLY A 282 -5.26 6.73 15.40
N ASN A 283 -6.06 5.69 15.63
CA ASN A 283 -6.38 5.24 16.99
C ASN A 283 -5.31 4.31 17.57
N LEU A 284 -4.26 4.89 18.16
CA LEU A 284 -3.16 4.14 18.76
C LEU A 284 -3.54 3.38 20.04
N SER A 285 -4.74 3.57 20.60
CA SER A 285 -5.22 2.71 21.69
C SER A 285 -5.47 1.26 21.26
N MET A 286 -5.47 1.00 19.96
CA MET A 286 -5.58 -0.35 19.41
C MET A 286 -4.27 -1.15 19.44
N ARG A 287 -3.14 -0.56 19.81
CA ARG A 287 -1.83 -1.25 19.83
C ARG A 287 -1.81 -2.55 20.60
N ASP A 288 -2.60 -2.63 21.67
CA ASP A 288 -2.69 -3.83 22.53
C ASP A 288 -3.64 -4.91 21.95
N LEU A 289 -4.35 -4.62 20.86
CA LEU A 289 -5.23 -5.62 20.22
C LEU A 289 -4.39 -6.67 19.48
N PRO A 290 -4.74 -7.95 19.61
CA PRO A 290 -4.11 -8.99 18.82
C PRO A 290 -4.46 -8.82 17.35
N MET A 291 -3.54 -9.23 16.48
CA MET A 291 -3.73 -9.17 15.02
C MET A 291 -4.97 -9.97 14.58
N THR A 292 -5.33 -11.03 15.33
CA THR A 292 -6.55 -11.79 15.13
C THR A 292 -7.85 -10.99 15.31
N THR A 293 -7.80 -9.77 15.81
CA THR A 293 -8.97 -8.87 15.78
C THR A 293 -9.38 -8.53 14.34
N PHE A 294 -8.43 -8.48 13.41
CA PHE A 294 -8.64 -8.03 12.03
C PHE A 294 -8.48 -9.14 10.99
N ILE A 295 -7.71 -10.17 11.31
CA ILE A 295 -7.51 -11.36 10.46
C ILE A 295 -8.15 -12.58 11.13
N GLY A 296 -8.13 -13.73 10.45
CA GLY A 296 -8.68 -14.98 11.02
C GLY A 296 -7.91 -15.48 12.25
N ASP A 297 -8.49 -16.45 12.94
CA ASP A 297 -7.98 -16.97 14.22
C ASP A 297 -7.10 -18.21 14.06
N LYS A 298 -6.95 -18.71 12.82
CA LYS A 298 -6.12 -19.88 12.54
C LYS A 298 -4.66 -19.45 12.39
N PRO A 299 -3.71 -20.28 12.82
CA PRO A 299 -2.31 -20.07 12.50
C PRO A 299 -2.10 -20.02 10.98
N ILE A 300 -1.42 -18.99 10.51
CA ILE A 300 -1.01 -18.86 9.11
C ILE A 300 0.12 -19.89 8.87
N LYS A 301 0.14 -20.47 7.69
CA LYS A 301 1.17 -21.43 7.32
C LYS A 301 2.51 -20.72 7.16
N ALA A 302 3.46 -21.04 8.05
CA ALA A 302 4.81 -20.51 7.93
C ALA A 302 5.45 -21.01 6.63
N ARG A 303 5.85 -20.09 5.78
CA ARG A 303 6.63 -20.37 4.57
C ARG A 303 8.09 -20.37 4.97
N THR A 304 8.84 -21.35 4.50
CA THR A 304 10.25 -21.47 4.86
C THR A 304 10.99 -20.25 4.34
N MET A 305 11.17 -19.26 5.20
CA MET A 305 11.98 -18.11 4.93
C MET A 305 13.35 -18.33 5.54
N VAL A 306 14.36 -18.43 4.70
CA VAL A 306 15.72 -18.24 5.18
C VAL A 306 15.79 -16.79 5.64
N ALA A 307 16.00 -16.56 6.94
CA ALA A 307 16.31 -15.22 7.47
C ALA A 307 17.65 -14.80 6.84
N SER A 308 17.57 -14.32 5.61
CA SER A 308 18.71 -13.79 4.88
C SER A 308 18.90 -12.33 5.29
N LYS A 309 20.14 -11.89 5.23
CA LYS A 309 20.42 -10.45 5.16
C LYS A 309 19.48 -9.86 4.10
N PRO A 310 19.01 -8.61 4.29
CA PRO A 310 18.34 -7.95 3.19
C PRO A 310 19.22 -8.09 1.96
N SER A 311 18.62 -8.54 0.90
CA SER A 311 19.23 -8.61 -0.41
C SER A 311 19.37 -7.20 -0.99
N THR A 312 19.56 -7.06 -2.27
CA THR A 312 19.60 -5.75 -2.92
C THR A 312 18.31 -4.98 -2.67
N LEU A 313 18.44 -3.87 -1.96
CA LEU A 313 17.36 -2.93 -1.65
C LEU A 313 17.41 -1.75 -2.62
N VAL A 314 16.25 -1.36 -3.15
CA VAL A 314 16.11 -0.24 -4.09
C VAL A 314 14.90 0.60 -3.70
N ALA A 315 15.06 1.92 -3.60
CA ALA A 315 13.92 2.78 -3.37
C ALA A 315 12.86 2.57 -4.48
N LYS A 316 11.59 2.47 -4.12
CA LYS A 316 10.50 2.10 -5.04
C LYS A 316 10.50 2.95 -6.31
N SER A 317 10.70 4.26 -6.18
CA SER A 317 10.80 5.19 -7.31
C SER A 317 12.04 4.99 -8.21
N GLU A 318 13.07 4.28 -7.74
CA GLU A 318 14.31 4.01 -8.47
C GLU A 318 14.32 2.65 -9.17
N VAL A 319 13.32 1.81 -8.90
CA VAL A 319 13.25 0.44 -9.46
C VAL A 319 13.34 0.42 -10.99
N PRO A 320 12.63 1.27 -11.76
CA PRO A 320 12.72 1.24 -13.21
C PRO A 320 14.15 1.49 -13.73
N LEU A 321 14.86 2.44 -13.13
CA LEU A 321 16.26 2.75 -13.50
C LEU A 321 17.22 1.61 -13.12
N HIS A 322 17.04 1.03 -11.94
CA HIS A 322 17.82 -0.11 -11.48
C HIS A 322 17.65 -1.34 -12.38
N VAL A 323 16.42 -1.66 -12.74
CA VAL A 323 16.05 -2.76 -13.64
C VAL A 323 16.68 -2.56 -15.02
N ALA A 324 16.53 -1.38 -15.61
CA ALA A 324 17.15 -1.08 -16.92
C ALA A 324 18.68 -1.18 -16.88
N LYS A 325 19.32 -0.73 -15.78
CA LYS A 325 20.75 -0.88 -15.55
C LYS A 325 21.18 -2.35 -15.55
N TRP A 326 20.46 -3.21 -14.81
CA TRP A 326 20.79 -4.63 -14.74
C TRP A 326 20.49 -5.37 -16.05
N ALA A 327 19.41 -5.04 -16.75
CA ALA A 327 19.13 -5.56 -18.09
C ALA A 327 20.29 -5.25 -19.06
N ALA A 328 20.80 -4.02 -19.03
CA ALA A 328 21.98 -3.64 -19.81
C ALA A 328 23.25 -4.44 -19.43
N ILE A 329 23.47 -4.69 -18.14
CA ILE A 329 24.60 -5.50 -17.65
C ILE A 329 24.46 -6.95 -18.12
N ARG A 330 23.28 -7.57 -17.91
CA ARG A 330 22.97 -8.97 -18.27
C ARG A 330 23.03 -9.20 -19.79
N SER A 331 22.60 -8.23 -20.58
CA SER A 331 22.73 -8.29 -22.05
C SER A 331 24.16 -8.10 -22.57
N GLY A 332 25.14 -7.89 -21.69
CA GLY A 332 26.52 -7.56 -22.06
C GLY A 332 26.65 -6.17 -22.66
N LYS A 333 25.78 -5.23 -22.27
CA LYS A 333 25.74 -3.84 -22.76
C LYS A 333 25.45 -3.72 -24.26
N LYS A 334 24.77 -4.70 -24.84
CA LYS A 334 24.42 -4.68 -26.28
C LYS A 334 23.29 -3.71 -26.58
N ASP A 335 22.36 -3.54 -25.66
CA ASP A 335 21.26 -2.60 -25.77
C ASP A 335 21.22 -1.70 -24.52
N LEU A 336 21.36 -0.39 -24.74
CA LEU A 336 21.32 0.64 -23.71
C LEU A 336 20.18 1.63 -23.96
N SER A 337 19.28 1.36 -24.91
CA SER A 337 18.23 2.31 -25.33
C SER A 337 17.31 2.65 -24.17
N GLU A 338 16.74 1.65 -23.51
CA GLU A 338 15.84 1.84 -22.37
C GLU A 338 16.51 2.59 -21.21
N LEU A 339 17.73 2.17 -20.83
CA LEU A 339 18.50 2.85 -19.78
C LEU A 339 18.78 4.32 -20.12
N ARG A 340 19.18 4.59 -21.37
CA ARG A 340 19.44 5.95 -21.83
C ARG A 340 18.18 6.81 -21.79
N ASP A 341 17.06 6.26 -22.26
CA ASP A 341 15.80 6.98 -22.35
C ASP A 341 15.27 7.31 -20.95
N LEU A 342 15.38 6.39 -19.98
CA LEU A 342 15.03 6.65 -18.58
C LEU A 342 15.95 7.68 -17.93
N VAL A 343 17.26 7.60 -18.13
CA VAL A 343 18.21 8.60 -17.62
C VAL A 343 17.94 9.98 -18.20
N TYR A 344 17.61 10.04 -19.49
CA TYR A 344 17.28 11.32 -20.15
C TYR A 344 15.96 11.90 -19.65
N ALA A 345 14.92 11.08 -19.53
CA ALA A 345 13.63 11.50 -18.99
C ALA A 345 13.79 12.07 -17.57
N ARG A 346 14.49 11.34 -16.70
CA ARG A 346 14.77 11.78 -15.34
C ARG A 346 15.55 13.09 -15.28
N ALA A 347 16.62 13.22 -16.06
CA ALA A 347 17.40 14.45 -16.10
C ALA A 347 16.58 15.66 -16.58
N LYS A 348 15.66 15.44 -17.52
CA LYS A 348 14.72 16.47 -17.98
C LYS A 348 13.77 16.89 -16.87
N GLU A 349 13.18 15.95 -16.16
CA GLU A 349 12.29 16.20 -15.03
C GLU A 349 13.00 16.97 -13.91
N GLU A 350 14.20 16.54 -13.51
CA GLU A 350 15.01 17.25 -12.51
C GLU A 350 15.31 18.70 -12.92
N ILE A 351 15.60 18.96 -14.19
CA ILE A 351 15.82 20.32 -14.71
C ILE A 351 14.54 21.16 -14.63
N GLU A 352 13.39 20.62 -15.00
CA GLU A 352 12.11 21.34 -14.93
C GLU A 352 11.73 21.69 -13.49
N VAL A 353 11.90 20.75 -12.56
CA VAL A 353 11.67 20.96 -11.13
C VAL A 353 12.62 22.02 -10.55
N MET A 354 13.92 21.97 -10.92
CA MET A 354 14.89 22.98 -10.49
C MET A 354 14.51 24.37 -11.03
N ARG A 355 14.08 24.48 -12.28
CA ARG A 355 13.63 25.76 -12.87
C ARG A 355 12.42 26.32 -12.15
N LEU A 356 11.45 25.44 -11.81
CA LEU A 356 10.27 25.84 -11.05
C LEU A 356 10.65 26.30 -9.65
N GLY A 357 11.46 25.52 -8.93
CA GLY A 357 11.97 25.89 -7.60
C GLY A 357 12.72 27.22 -7.63
N ALA A 358 13.61 27.41 -8.61
CA ALA A 358 14.33 28.71 -8.78
C ALA A 358 13.39 29.89 -9.07
N SER A 359 12.30 29.65 -9.80
CA SER A 359 11.32 30.71 -10.08
C SER A 359 10.48 31.08 -8.85
N ILE A 360 10.28 30.16 -7.91
CA ILE A 360 9.49 30.38 -6.70
C ILE A 360 10.33 30.90 -5.55
N LEU A 361 11.51 30.32 -5.30
CA LEU A 361 12.37 30.62 -4.15
C LEU A 361 13.47 31.65 -4.46
N GLY A 362 13.86 31.78 -5.73
CA GLY A 362 15.09 32.46 -6.14
C GLY A 362 16.34 31.57 -5.97
N GLU A 363 17.33 31.79 -6.87
CA GLU A 363 18.53 30.93 -6.97
C GLU A 363 19.35 30.83 -5.66
N LYS A 364 19.38 31.90 -4.86
CA LYS A 364 20.18 31.95 -3.62
C LYS A 364 19.59 31.14 -2.45
N GLU A 365 18.28 30.95 -2.40
CA GLU A 365 17.63 30.19 -1.34
C GLU A 365 17.71 28.68 -1.57
N MET A 366 17.77 28.23 -2.81
CA MET A 366 17.91 26.81 -3.16
C MET A 366 19.26 26.22 -2.71
N ASP A 367 20.34 27.00 -2.76
CA ASP A 367 21.68 26.54 -2.37
C ASP A 367 21.89 26.48 -0.84
N GLN A 368 21.15 27.29 -0.06
CA GLN A 368 21.32 27.36 1.40
C GLN A 368 20.58 26.26 2.16
N LYS A 369 19.60 25.57 1.56
CA LYS A 369 18.77 24.58 2.23
C LYS A 369 19.19 23.11 1.97
N LYS A 370 20.41 22.88 1.52
CA LYS A 370 20.95 21.54 1.26
C LYS A 370 21.35 20.73 2.50
N ASP A 371 21.49 21.35 3.66
CA ASP A 371 21.94 20.69 4.88
C ASP A 371 21.01 20.97 6.09
N GLY A 372 20.24 19.97 6.47
CA GLY A 372 20.02 19.51 7.84
C GLY A 372 19.26 20.38 8.84
N ASP A 373 18.70 21.53 8.50
CA ASP A 373 17.90 22.29 9.45
C ASP A 373 16.49 21.70 9.60
N THR A 374 16.12 21.41 10.84
CA THR A 374 14.76 20.99 11.26
C THR A 374 13.79 22.16 11.04
N LEU A 375 13.28 22.28 9.83
CA LEU A 375 12.26 23.28 9.50
C LEU A 375 10.88 22.75 9.91
N VAL A 376 10.05 23.63 10.47
CA VAL A 376 8.65 23.29 10.78
C VAL A 376 7.94 23.01 9.45
N TYR A 377 7.62 21.74 9.26
CA TYR A 377 6.99 21.24 8.06
C TYR A 377 5.51 21.63 8.01
N ASN A 378 5.08 22.27 6.92
CA ASN A 378 3.68 22.56 6.66
C ASN A 378 3.10 21.53 5.67
N SER A 379 2.57 20.43 6.19
CA SER A 379 2.04 19.33 5.37
C SER A 379 0.91 19.75 4.44
N ALA A 380 0.05 20.68 4.84
CA ALA A 380 -1.06 21.14 4.00
C ALA A 380 -0.56 21.95 2.79
N CYS A 381 0.47 22.77 2.98
CA CYS A 381 1.11 23.50 1.88
C CYS A 381 1.81 22.53 0.91
N ALA A 382 2.57 21.58 1.44
CA ALA A 382 3.28 20.60 0.63
C ALA A 382 2.31 19.75 -0.19
N THR A 383 1.25 19.23 0.41
CA THR A 383 0.20 18.48 -0.29
C THR A 383 -0.40 19.30 -1.43
N THR A 384 -0.82 20.55 -1.16
CA THR A 384 -1.39 21.43 -2.19
C THR A 384 -0.40 21.72 -3.32
N LEU A 385 0.87 21.94 -2.99
CA LEU A 385 1.91 22.22 -3.98
C LEU A 385 2.21 20.99 -4.83
N PHE A 386 2.30 19.80 -4.23
CA PHE A 386 2.46 18.55 -4.96
C PHE A 386 1.29 18.28 -5.90
N GLU A 387 0.05 18.40 -5.42
CA GLU A 387 -1.15 18.25 -6.26
C GLU A 387 -1.11 19.19 -7.47
N ASN A 388 -0.79 20.46 -7.28
CA ASN A 388 -0.68 21.43 -8.36
C ASN A 388 0.46 21.12 -9.35
N LEU A 389 1.61 20.66 -8.85
CA LEU A 389 2.74 20.24 -9.69
C LEU A 389 2.36 19.04 -10.56
N MET A 390 1.74 18.03 -9.95
CA MET A 390 1.29 16.84 -10.65
C MET A 390 0.24 17.15 -11.72
N ASP A 391 -0.70 18.05 -11.43
CA ASP A 391 -1.72 18.45 -12.40
C ASP A 391 -1.13 19.19 -13.62
N LYS A 392 -0.08 19.97 -13.42
CA LYS A 392 0.58 20.72 -14.50
C LYS A 392 1.59 19.91 -15.30
N CYS A 393 2.27 18.95 -14.66
CA CYS A 393 3.34 18.17 -15.29
C CYS A 393 2.87 16.83 -15.87
N GLY A 394 1.61 16.44 -15.62
CA GLY A 394 1.08 15.14 -16.00
C GLY A 394 1.45 14.04 -14.99
N HIS A 395 0.71 12.92 -15.02
CA HIS A 395 0.70 11.88 -13.99
C HIS A 395 1.95 10.99 -13.88
N THR A 396 3.05 11.33 -14.51
CA THR A 396 4.22 10.45 -14.69
C THR A 396 5.51 10.92 -14.04
N LEU A 397 5.46 11.91 -13.13
CA LEU A 397 6.68 12.30 -12.42
C LEU A 397 6.98 11.27 -11.31
N PRO A 398 7.98 10.40 -11.46
CA PRO A 398 8.63 9.83 -10.29
C PRO A 398 9.25 11.02 -9.56
N PHE A 399 8.83 11.29 -8.31
CA PHE A 399 9.37 12.42 -7.57
C PHE A 399 10.83 12.17 -7.21
N PRO A 400 11.80 12.82 -7.86
CA PRO A 400 13.17 12.76 -7.40
C PRO A 400 13.23 13.35 -6.00
N SER A 401 14.16 12.89 -5.18
CA SER A 401 14.44 13.46 -3.86
C SER A 401 14.63 14.99 -3.89
N MET A 402 15.09 15.53 -5.02
CA MET A 402 15.23 16.95 -5.25
C MET A 402 13.89 17.70 -5.34
N THR A 403 12.87 17.15 -6.00
CA THR A 403 11.52 17.76 -6.05
C THR A 403 10.96 17.89 -4.65
N ARG A 404 11.10 16.86 -3.84
CA ARG A 404 10.70 16.87 -2.43
C ARG A 404 11.43 17.96 -1.66
N ASN A 405 12.76 18.04 -1.78
CA ASN A 405 13.55 19.04 -1.07
C ASN A 405 13.15 20.47 -1.45
N ILE A 406 12.79 20.70 -2.72
CA ILE A 406 12.30 22.00 -3.20
C ILE A 406 10.92 22.31 -2.63
N VAL A 407 9.99 21.36 -2.66
CA VAL A 407 8.65 21.53 -2.09
C VAL A 407 8.74 21.76 -0.59
N HIS A 408 9.56 20.99 0.12
CA HIS A 408 9.82 21.19 1.55
C HIS A 408 10.40 22.59 1.84
N ALA A 409 11.36 23.04 1.02
CA ALA A 409 11.94 24.37 1.17
C ALA A 409 10.89 25.48 0.97
N ILE A 410 9.99 25.32 -0.01
CA ILE A 410 8.89 26.25 -0.24
C ILE A 410 7.91 26.27 0.93
N CYS A 411 7.52 25.09 1.41
CA CYS A 411 6.48 24.96 2.44
C CYS A 411 6.97 25.15 3.88
N SER A 412 8.27 25.18 4.12
CA SER A 412 8.88 25.42 5.43
C SER A 412 9.23 26.89 5.70
N GLY A 413 9.14 27.76 4.69
CA GLY A 413 9.41 29.19 4.85
C GLY A 413 8.28 29.89 5.61
N GLU A 414 8.59 30.72 6.58
CA GLU A 414 7.63 31.46 7.42
C GLU A 414 6.75 32.47 6.63
N ALA A 415 6.93 32.66 5.34
CA ALA A 415 6.32 33.74 4.59
C ALA A 415 5.88 33.44 3.16
N VAL A 416 5.83 32.19 2.71
CA VAL A 416 5.27 31.90 1.39
C VAL A 416 3.81 31.47 1.58
N PRO A 417 2.83 32.33 1.29
CA PRO A 417 1.45 31.87 1.18
C PRO A 417 1.42 30.82 0.09
N CYS A 418 0.72 29.70 0.36
CA CYS A 418 0.38 28.75 -0.70
C CYS A 418 -0.29 29.55 -1.82
N VAL A 419 0.45 29.80 -2.89
CA VAL A 419 -0.03 30.65 -3.95
C VAL A 419 -1.13 29.91 -4.67
N ASN A 420 -2.34 30.45 -4.65
CA ASN A 420 -3.39 30.00 -5.56
C ASN A 420 -2.86 30.21 -6.98
N TRP A 421 -2.54 29.17 -7.65
CA TRP A 421 -2.17 29.18 -9.06
C TRP A 421 -3.47 29.23 -9.88
N GLU A 422 -3.94 30.42 -10.22
CA GLU A 422 -4.93 30.60 -11.28
C GLU A 422 -4.31 30.37 -12.66
#